data_68fc2a3691df2c781ae01180f13ac64d
#
_entry.id   68fc2a3691df2c781ae01180f13ac64d
#
_cell.length_a   1.000
_cell.length_b   1.000
_cell.length_c   1.000
_cell.angle_alpha   90.00
_cell.angle_beta   90.00
_cell.angle_gamma   90.00
#
_symmetry.space_group_name_H-M   'P 1'
#
loop_
_entity.id
_entity.type
_entity.pdbx_description
1 polymer ?
#
loop_
_entity_poly.entity_id
_entity_poly.type
_entity_poly.pdbx_seq_one_letter_code
_entity_poly.pdbx_strand_id
1 'polypeptide(L)'
;MLLLVTVAACRNAAPATSNETDLKAFLDNVDTTLLRLSNEANQAGWTQATYITPDTEAMSARASEAYMNAVTDFAKRAATFNAETGTEMQQRQLTVLKNSLTMASPAEPKESAELAKLVTSMDASYGRGKYCPPGGGSAESCLDIEAITEILAKDRDPARLREVWEGWHTISPPFKKDYVRFVELSNKGAKELGFADTGVMWRSRYDMPPEAFAPELDRLWEQLRPLYLSLHTYVRARLHARYGDAVPAEGPIPAHLLGNIWAQDWSNVFDIVAPAGAGRTYSLDSILKARNVTPVEMVRTGERFFTSIGFDPLPQTFWERSLFVKPRDREVVCHASAWYVDNMEDVRIKMCIDQTAEDFTVIHHELGHDFYAREYNRAQPMIFRDSANDGFHEALGDTVALSVTPEYLVKIGLLDKAPDASGDIPLLLRQALDKIAFLPFSLVIDQWRWQVFNGQVTPDRYNAAWWELRERYQGVRAPSMRGEEFFDPGAKYHVPGNTPYARYFLSYILQFQFHRALAKAAGCTTPLHRCSIYGSQEAGTRLKSVLAMGASKPWPEALEALTGERQLDANAIADYFAPLKTWLDEQNKGSKAGW
;
A
#
# COMPACT_ATOMS: atom_id res chain seq x y z
N MET A 1 9.38 76.22 -36.08
CA MET A 1 10.32 75.05 -36.02
C MET A 1 10.19 74.48 -34.63
N LEU A 2 9.28 73.49 -34.50
CA LEU A 2 8.97 72.86 -33.21
C LEU A 2 9.79 71.53 -33.14
N LEU A 3 10.67 71.45 -32.18
CA LEU A 3 11.37 70.19 -31.87
C LEU A 3 10.45 69.33 -30.97
N LEU A 4 10.04 68.20 -31.50
CA LEU A 4 9.44 67.12 -30.73
C LEU A 4 10.57 66.31 -30.03
N VAL A 5 10.60 66.36 -28.71
CA VAL A 5 11.43 65.49 -27.87
C VAL A 5 10.60 64.25 -27.57
N THR A 6 10.98 63.14 -28.15
CA THR A 6 10.44 61.81 -27.81
C THR A 6 11.14 61.30 -26.55
N VAL A 7 10.41 61.26 -25.44
CA VAL A 7 10.84 60.58 -24.19
C VAL A 7 10.65 59.08 -24.39
N ALA A 8 11.74 58.36 -24.56
CA ALA A 8 11.73 56.89 -24.51
C ALA A 8 11.56 56.47 -23.05
N ALA A 9 10.41 55.90 -22.73
CA ALA A 9 10.16 55.27 -21.44
C ALA A 9 10.99 53.97 -21.34
N CYS A 10 12.07 54.01 -20.57
CA CYS A 10 12.74 52.82 -20.10
C CYS A 10 11.77 52.07 -19.19
N ARG A 11 11.18 50.98 -19.67
CA ARG A 11 10.57 50.00 -18.79
C ARG A 11 11.69 49.33 -17.99
N ASN A 12 11.79 49.66 -16.73
CA ASN A 12 12.56 48.91 -15.76
C ASN A 12 11.94 47.50 -15.70
N ALA A 13 12.59 46.51 -16.28
CA ALA A 13 12.33 45.14 -15.98
C ALA A 13 12.71 44.91 -14.52
N ALA A 14 11.75 44.48 -13.71
CA ALA A 14 11.97 44.12 -12.31
C ALA A 14 12.97 42.97 -12.20
N PRO A 15 13.68 42.83 -11.08
CA PRO A 15 14.73 41.81 -10.91
C PRO A 15 14.16 40.41 -10.80
N ALA A 16 13.87 39.77 -11.92
CA ALA A 16 13.49 38.36 -12.00
C ALA A 16 14.67 37.40 -11.77
N THR A 17 15.91 37.89 -11.80
CA THR A 17 17.13 37.05 -11.79
C THR A 17 17.59 36.59 -10.41
N SER A 18 17.26 37.23 -9.32
CA SER A 18 17.67 36.77 -7.99
C SER A 18 16.85 35.59 -7.49
N ASN A 19 15.53 35.57 -7.71
CA ASN A 19 14.66 34.48 -7.25
C ASN A 19 14.90 33.14 -7.98
N GLU A 20 15.21 33.17 -9.27
CA GLU A 20 15.48 31.93 -10.03
C GLU A 20 16.85 31.30 -9.67
N THR A 21 17.87 32.15 -9.45
CA THR A 21 19.18 31.69 -9.00
C THR A 21 19.11 31.11 -7.58
N ASP A 22 18.33 31.72 -6.69
CA ASP A 22 18.10 31.26 -5.33
C ASP A 22 17.31 29.93 -5.32
N LEU A 23 16.31 29.78 -6.21
CA LEU A 23 15.56 28.54 -6.36
C LEU A 23 16.46 27.41 -6.85
N LYS A 24 17.28 27.63 -7.88
CA LYS A 24 18.20 26.60 -8.38
C LYS A 24 19.18 26.17 -7.29
N ALA A 25 19.80 27.10 -6.60
CA ALA A 25 20.74 26.80 -5.51
C ALA A 25 20.05 26.03 -4.35
N PHE A 26 18.80 26.37 -4.06
CA PHE A 26 17.98 25.65 -3.09
C PHE A 26 17.74 24.20 -3.52
N LEU A 27 17.27 23.96 -4.75
CA LEU A 27 16.99 22.61 -5.27
C LEU A 27 18.26 21.77 -5.40
N ASP A 28 19.38 22.33 -5.84
CA ASP A 28 20.67 21.64 -5.88
C ASP A 28 21.13 21.20 -4.47
N ASN A 29 20.92 22.05 -3.46
CA ASN A 29 21.20 21.71 -2.06
C ASN A 29 20.26 20.62 -1.54
N VAL A 30 18.97 20.68 -1.88
CA VAL A 30 18.01 19.63 -1.52
C VAL A 30 18.46 18.28 -2.08
N ASP A 31 18.73 18.22 -3.38
CA ASP A 31 19.13 16.98 -4.07
C ASP A 31 20.38 16.34 -3.44
N THR A 32 21.43 17.14 -3.23
CA THR A 32 22.68 16.68 -2.63
C THR A 32 22.52 16.22 -1.19
N THR A 33 21.74 16.99 -0.39
CA THR A 33 21.56 16.71 1.04
C THR A 33 20.69 15.48 1.25
N LEU A 34 19.57 15.38 0.52
CA LEU A 34 18.66 14.24 0.64
C LEU A 34 19.31 12.96 0.13
N LEU A 35 20.08 12.99 -0.96
CA LEU A 35 20.84 11.83 -1.43
C LEU A 35 21.80 11.31 -0.36
N ARG A 36 22.59 12.18 0.24
CA ARG A 36 23.53 11.79 1.31
C ARG A 36 22.82 11.21 2.53
N LEU A 37 21.80 11.91 3.05
CA LEU A 37 21.08 11.48 4.25
C LEU A 37 20.26 10.22 4.01
N SER A 38 19.66 10.07 2.82
CA SER A 38 18.95 8.85 2.43
C SER A 38 19.90 7.65 2.38
N ASN A 39 21.10 7.81 1.80
CA ASN A 39 22.11 6.74 1.78
C ASN A 39 22.54 6.35 3.20
N GLU A 40 22.77 7.32 4.08
CA GLU A 40 23.10 7.07 5.49
C GLU A 40 21.97 6.31 6.22
N ALA A 41 20.72 6.74 6.01
CA ALA A 41 19.53 6.11 6.61
C ALA A 41 19.32 4.69 6.07
N ASN A 42 19.45 4.49 4.75
CA ASN A 42 19.28 3.18 4.11
C ASN A 42 20.37 2.19 4.55
N GLN A 43 21.62 2.62 4.67
CA GLN A 43 22.75 1.80 5.16
C GLN A 43 22.53 1.39 6.62
N ALA A 44 22.14 2.33 7.47
CA ALA A 44 21.85 2.07 8.88
C ALA A 44 20.65 1.16 9.06
N GLY A 45 19.57 1.41 8.30
CA GLY A 45 18.35 0.59 8.27
C GLY A 45 18.62 -0.84 7.78
N TRP A 46 19.37 -1.00 6.69
CA TRP A 46 19.80 -2.32 6.22
C TRP A 46 20.58 -3.08 7.29
N THR A 47 21.53 -2.41 7.93
CA THR A 47 22.34 -3.00 8.99
C THR A 47 21.47 -3.45 10.16
N GLN A 48 20.55 -2.60 10.61
CA GLN A 48 19.60 -2.92 11.67
C GLN A 48 18.70 -4.10 11.28
N ALA A 49 18.10 -4.09 10.09
CA ALA A 49 17.18 -5.13 9.64
C ALA A 49 17.84 -6.50 9.44
N THR A 50 19.15 -6.53 9.16
CA THR A 50 19.95 -7.75 8.93
C THR A 50 20.85 -8.16 10.10
N TYR A 51 20.93 -7.34 11.14
CA TYR A 51 21.66 -7.60 12.38
C TYR A 51 21.07 -6.78 13.53
N ILE A 52 20.05 -7.33 14.19
CA ILE A 52 19.28 -6.64 15.22
C ILE A 52 20.05 -6.60 16.53
N THR A 53 20.43 -5.40 16.98
CA THR A 53 21.04 -5.12 18.28
C THR A 53 20.59 -3.74 18.77
N PRO A 54 20.68 -3.43 20.09
CA PRO A 54 20.40 -2.07 20.57
C PRO A 54 21.25 -0.99 19.88
N ASP A 55 22.50 -1.31 19.49
CA ASP A 55 23.40 -0.37 18.81
C ASP A 55 22.94 -0.10 17.36
N THR A 56 22.57 -1.14 16.60
CA THR A 56 22.09 -0.98 15.22
C THR A 56 20.74 -0.29 15.18
N GLU A 57 19.84 -0.55 16.15
CA GLU A 57 18.59 0.19 16.31
C GLU A 57 18.86 1.68 16.57
N ALA A 58 19.77 2.01 17.49
CA ALA A 58 20.14 3.38 17.79
C ALA A 58 20.80 4.10 16.60
N MET A 59 21.61 3.40 15.80
CA MET A 59 22.21 3.95 14.56
C MET A 59 21.14 4.24 13.52
N SER A 60 20.23 3.30 13.26
CA SER A 60 19.14 3.45 12.31
C SER A 60 18.19 4.58 12.70
N ALA A 61 17.82 4.65 13.99
CA ALA A 61 16.97 5.72 14.51
C ALA A 61 17.57 7.12 14.27
N ARG A 62 18.85 7.32 14.60
CA ARG A 62 19.53 8.62 14.39
C ARG A 62 19.62 9.00 12.91
N ALA A 63 19.95 8.05 12.05
CA ALA A 63 20.08 8.33 10.62
C ALA A 63 18.71 8.65 9.99
N SER A 64 17.66 7.92 10.38
CA SER A 64 16.29 8.18 9.95
C SER A 64 15.78 9.53 10.45
N GLU A 65 16.07 9.89 11.71
CA GLU A 65 15.71 11.20 12.28
C GLU A 65 16.38 12.34 11.50
N ALA A 66 17.67 12.23 11.19
CA ALA A 66 18.39 13.24 10.41
C ALA A 66 17.77 13.45 9.01
N TYR A 67 17.41 12.35 8.33
CA TYR A 67 16.75 12.40 7.04
C TYR A 67 15.37 13.05 7.13
N MET A 68 14.52 12.61 8.07
CA MET A 68 13.16 13.15 8.25
C MET A 68 13.17 14.65 8.60
N ASN A 69 14.10 15.08 9.45
CA ASN A 69 14.25 16.48 9.81
C ASN A 69 14.63 17.32 8.59
N ALA A 70 15.56 16.85 7.75
CA ALA A 70 15.94 17.54 6.52
C ALA A 70 14.77 17.65 5.53
N VAL A 71 13.99 16.56 5.33
CA VAL A 71 12.78 16.56 4.48
C VAL A 71 11.78 17.60 4.99
N THR A 72 11.54 17.64 6.30
CA THR A 72 10.61 18.59 6.93
C THR A 72 11.06 20.03 6.71
N ASP A 73 12.34 20.33 6.92
CA ASP A 73 12.88 21.68 6.74
C ASP A 73 12.83 22.12 5.27
N PHE A 74 13.15 21.21 4.35
CA PHE A 74 13.06 21.48 2.92
C PHE A 74 11.61 21.66 2.45
N ALA A 75 10.66 20.89 2.95
CA ALA A 75 9.25 21.07 2.63
C ALA A 75 8.72 22.45 3.09
N LYS A 76 9.08 22.86 4.33
CA LYS A 76 8.75 24.21 4.85
C LYS A 76 9.35 25.32 3.99
N ARG A 77 10.62 25.18 3.61
CA ARG A 77 11.29 26.17 2.73
C ARG A 77 10.70 26.17 1.32
N ALA A 78 10.38 25.01 0.75
CA ALA A 78 9.72 24.91 -0.55
C ALA A 78 8.39 25.68 -0.58
N ALA A 79 7.63 25.68 0.53
CA ALA A 79 6.39 26.42 0.66
C ALA A 79 6.57 27.97 0.63
N THR A 80 7.79 28.49 0.83
CA THR A 80 8.07 29.94 0.77
C THR A 80 8.34 30.45 -0.65
N PHE A 81 8.64 29.55 -1.60
CA PHE A 81 8.81 29.95 -3.00
C PHE A 81 7.47 30.14 -3.69
N ASN A 82 7.40 31.13 -4.60
CA ASN A 82 6.24 31.27 -5.46
C ASN A 82 6.16 30.06 -6.41
N ALA A 83 4.99 29.40 -6.46
CA ALA A 83 4.75 28.20 -7.28
C ALA A 83 4.97 28.43 -8.79
N GLU A 84 4.93 29.68 -9.28
CA GLU A 84 5.14 30.03 -10.68
C GLU A 84 6.61 30.35 -11.02
N THR A 85 7.51 30.29 -10.01
CA THR A 85 8.93 30.60 -10.21
C THR A 85 9.67 29.41 -10.81
N GLY A 86 10.52 29.65 -11.81
CA GLY A 86 11.39 28.65 -12.41
C GLY A 86 10.77 27.86 -13.56
N THR A 87 11.48 26.82 -14.00
CA THR A 87 11.04 25.91 -15.06
C THR A 87 9.92 24.97 -14.56
N GLU A 88 9.17 24.33 -15.47
CA GLU A 88 8.16 23.32 -15.12
C GLU A 88 8.73 22.21 -14.22
N MET A 89 9.97 21.77 -14.50
CA MET A 89 10.66 20.79 -13.66
C MET A 89 10.91 21.29 -12.23
N GLN A 90 11.35 22.54 -12.08
CA GLN A 90 11.59 23.14 -10.77
C GLN A 90 10.28 23.35 -10.00
N GLN A 91 9.22 23.75 -10.68
CA GLN A 91 7.87 23.85 -10.10
C GLN A 91 7.37 22.49 -9.63
N ARG A 92 7.61 21.43 -10.41
CA ARG A 92 7.29 20.06 -10.02
C ARG A 92 8.11 19.61 -8.80
N GLN A 93 9.41 19.93 -8.73
CA GLN A 93 10.26 19.65 -7.56
C GLN A 93 9.73 20.33 -6.30
N LEU A 94 9.33 21.62 -6.39
CA LEU A 94 8.71 22.33 -5.27
C LEU A 94 7.40 21.67 -4.82
N THR A 95 6.57 21.25 -5.76
CA THR A 95 5.29 20.57 -5.47
C THR A 95 5.51 19.24 -4.75
N VAL A 96 6.44 18.42 -5.23
CA VAL A 96 6.78 17.13 -4.60
C VAL A 96 7.32 17.34 -3.20
N LEU A 97 8.24 18.30 -3.00
CA LEU A 97 8.79 18.64 -1.69
C LEU A 97 7.71 19.11 -0.72
N LYS A 98 6.88 20.08 -1.14
CA LYS A 98 5.80 20.62 -0.30
C LYS A 98 4.82 19.54 0.15
N ASN A 99 4.54 18.58 -0.71
CA ASN A 99 3.58 17.52 -0.46
C ASN A 99 4.21 16.25 0.16
N SER A 100 5.52 16.24 0.46
CA SER A 100 6.22 15.05 0.98
C SER A 100 5.86 14.68 2.42
N LEU A 101 5.31 15.62 3.19
CA LEU A 101 5.01 15.41 4.62
C LEU A 101 3.72 14.61 4.82
N THR A 102 3.79 13.57 5.65
CA THR A 102 2.59 12.85 6.16
C THR A 102 2.04 13.47 7.43
N MET A 103 2.86 14.27 8.13
CA MET A 103 2.47 15.00 9.34
C MET A 103 3.19 16.34 9.37
N ALA A 104 2.44 17.41 9.56
CA ALA A 104 2.97 18.76 9.76
C ALA A 104 2.96 19.09 11.25
N SER A 105 4.14 19.37 11.81
CA SER A 105 4.26 19.83 13.19
C SER A 105 3.99 21.32 13.28
N PRO A 106 3.24 21.78 14.34
CA PRO A 106 3.10 23.22 14.63
C PRO A 106 4.46 23.91 14.78
N ALA A 107 4.52 25.19 14.43
CA ALA A 107 5.74 26.00 14.56
C ALA A 107 6.10 26.29 16.03
N GLU A 108 5.13 26.25 16.95
CA GLU A 108 5.36 26.45 18.37
C GLU A 108 6.09 25.23 18.97
N PRO A 109 7.31 25.38 19.54
CA PRO A 109 8.15 24.27 19.95
C PRO A 109 7.52 23.32 20.98
N LYS A 110 6.71 23.84 21.90
CA LYS A 110 6.02 23.02 22.92
C LYS A 110 4.96 22.13 22.29
N GLU A 111 4.17 22.65 21.36
CA GLU A 111 3.15 21.91 20.64
C GLU A 111 3.75 20.87 19.67
N SER A 112 4.86 21.22 19.04
CA SER A 112 5.63 20.27 18.21
C SER A 112 6.16 19.11 19.04
N ALA A 113 6.73 19.37 20.21
CA ALA A 113 7.18 18.34 21.15
C ALA A 113 6.00 17.50 21.71
N GLU A 114 4.86 18.15 21.99
CA GLU A 114 3.63 17.44 22.41
C GLU A 114 3.14 16.51 21.32
N LEU A 115 3.08 16.95 20.06
CA LEU A 115 2.67 16.13 18.91
C LEU A 115 3.58 14.91 18.75
N ALA A 116 4.90 15.10 18.78
CA ALA A 116 5.85 13.99 18.69
C ALA A 116 5.65 12.96 19.82
N LYS A 117 5.42 13.44 21.06
CA LYS A 117 5.14 12.57 22.21
C LYS A 117 3.84 11.79 22.04
N LEU A 118 2.77 12.43 21.55
CA LEU A 118 1.48 11.76 21.32
C LEU A 118 1.62 10.64 20.28
N VAL A 119 2.26 10.90 19.15
CA VAL A 119 2.48 9.90 18.10
C VAL A 119 3.27 8.71 18.64
N THR A 120 4.40 8.96 19.31
CA THR A 120 5.21 7.90 19.91
C THR A 120 4.45 7.12 20.99
N SER A 121 3.63 7.80 21.81
CA SER A 121 2.84 7.17 22.86
C SER A 121 1.75 6.25 22.29
N MET A 122 1.04 6.71 21.26
CA MET A 122 -0.01 5.92 20.60
C MET A 122 0.56 4.71 19.86
N ASP A 123 1.66 4.89 19.14
CA ASP A 123 2.38 3.80 18.45
C ASP A 123 2.86 2.73 19.45
N ALA A 124 3.52 3.16 20.53
CA ALA A 124 3.97 2.27 21.58
C ALA A 124 2.81 1.59 22.34
N SER A 125 1.66 2.27 22.51
CA SER A 125 0.46 1.69 23.13
C SER A 125 -0.14 0.60 22.25
N TYR A 126 -0.20 0.82 20.94
CA TYR A 126 -0.61 -0.20 19.99
C TYR A 126 0.36 -1.40 19.99
N GLY A 127 1.67 -1.16 19.88
CA GLY A 127 2.68 -2.22 19.84
C GLY A 127 2.72 -3.10 21.11
N ARG A 128 2.36 -2.55 22.28
CA ARG A 128 2.23 -3.31 23.53
C ARG A 128 0.84 -3.92 23.73
N GLY A 129 -0.09 -3.69 22.80
CA GLY A 129 -1.47 -4.15 22.92
C GLY A 129 -1.58 -5.66 23.10
N LYS A 130 -2.31 -6.08 24.12
CA LYS A 130 -2.62 -7.49 24.42
C LYS A 130 -4.03 -7.62 24.98
N TYR A 131 -4.64 -8.75 24.70
CA TYR A 131 -5.88 -9.15 25.36
C TYR A 131 -5.58 -10.24 26.39
N CYS A 132 -5.98 -10.01 27.64
CA CYS A 132 -5.86 -10.98 28.71
C CYS A 132 -7.24 -11.55 29.04
N PRO A 133 -7.53 -12.82 28.68
CA PRO A 133 -8.83 -13.44 28.94
C PRO A 133 -9.14 -13.48 30.44
N PRO A 134 -10.41 -13.28 30.84
CA PRO A 134 -10.83 -13.41 32.25
C PRO A 134 -10.48 -14.80 32.80
N GLY A 135 -9.82 -14.87 33.97
CA GLY A 135 -9.43 -16.13 34.59
C GLY A 135 -8.07 -16.69 34.15
N GLY A 136 -7.38 -16.03 33.19
CA GLY A 136 -5.99 -16.31 32.85
C GLY A 136 -5.06 -15.86 34.01
N GLY A 137 -4.44 -16.79 34.68
CA GLY A 137 -3.74 -16.52 35.98
C GLY A 137 -2.37 -15.85 35.86
N SER A 138 -1.84 -15.56 34.68
CA SER A 138 -0.53 -14.93 34.49
C SER A 138 -0.49 -14.01 33.26
N ALA A 139 0.47 -13.08 33.22
CA ALA A 139 0.74 -12.22 32.07
C ALA A 139 1.08 -13.03 30.80
N GLU A 140 1.54 -14.27 30.94
CA GLU A 140 1.85 -15.21 29.87
C GLU A 140 0.61 -15.75 29.15
N SER A 141 -0.58 -15.65 29.77
CA SER A 141 -1.86 -16.04 29.16
C SER A 141 -2.49 -14.94 28.29
N CYS A 142 -1.89 -13.75 28.25
CA CYS A 142 -2.37 -12.65 27.43
C CYS A 142 -1.99 -12.87 25.96
N LEU A 143 -2.97 -12.66 25.08
CA LEU A 143 -2.83 -12.82 23.63
C LEU A 143 -2.40 -11.50 23.00
N ASP A 144 -1.32 -11.51 22.25
CA ASP A 144 -0.91 -10.43 21.36
C ASP A 144 -1.63 -10.50 20.01
N ILE A 145 -1.30 -9.56 19.11
CA ILE A 145 -1.93 -9.49 17.79
C ILE A 145 -1.66 -10.74 16.95
N GLU A 146 -0.49 -11.36 17.08
CA GLU A 146 -0.12 -12.55 16.30
C GLU A 146 -0.94 -13.77 16.75
N ALA A 147 -1.02 -14.01 18.06
CA ALA A 147 -1.83 -15.08 18.63
C ALA A 147 -3.33 -14.92 18.31
N ILE A 148 -3.86 -13.68 18.37
CA ILE A 148 -5.25 -13.39 18.01
C ILE A 148 -5.49 -13.60 16.53
N THR A 149 -4.57 -13.16 15.67
CA THR A 149 -4.66 -13.37 14.22
C THR A 149 -4.68 -14.86 13.88
N GLU A 150 -3.83 -15.66 14.53
CA GLU A 150 -3.82 -17.12 14.34
C GLU A 150 -5.14 -17.78 14.75
N ILE A 151 -5.72 -17.38 15.90
CA ILE A 151 -7.02 -17.88 16.36
C ILE A 151 -8.10 -17.52 15.34
N LEU A 152 -8.19 -16.25 14.91
CA LEU A 152 -9.20 -15.81 13.94
C LEU A 152 -9.06 -16.51 12.59
N ALA A 153 -7.84 -16.84 12.17
CA ALA A 153 -7.59 -17.57 10.93
C ALA A 153 -7.99 -19.05 11.00
N LYS A 154 -7.76 -19.72 12.13
CA LYS A 154 -7.82 -21.18 12.24
C LYS A 154 -9.01 -21.72 13.02
N ASP A 155 -9.47 -20.99 14.05
CA ASP A 155 -10.59 -21.41 14.88
C ASP A 155 -11.92 -21.28 14.14
N ARG A 156 -12.90 -22.09 14.53
CA ARG A 156 -14.25 -22.10 13.92
C ARG A 156 -15.37 -22.02 14.96
N ASP A 157 -15.03 -21.77 16.24
CA ASP A 157 -16.03 -21.52 17.31
C ASP A 157 -16.41 -20.03 17.31
N PRO A 158 -17.66 -19.66 16.95
CA PRO A 158 -18.10 -18.26 16.89
C PRO A 158 -17.94 -17.51 18.22
N ALA A 159 -18.12 -18.20 19.37
CA ALA A 159 -18.00 -17.57 20.66
C ALA A 159 -16.54 -17.20 20.97
N ARG A 160 -15.59 -18.10 20.68
CA ARG A 160 -14.16 -17.85 20.86
C ARG A 160 -13.66 -16.77 19.90
N LEU A 161 -14.08 -16.81 18.63
CA LEU A 161 -13.74 -15.79 17.63
C LEU A 161 -14.23 -14.40 18.06
N ARG A 162 -15.46 -14.33 18.61
CA ARG A 162 -16.01 -13.09 19.15
C ARG A 162 -15.22 -12.58 20.37
N GLU A 163 -14.91 -13.46 21.31
CA GLU A 163 -14.15 -13.12 22.52
C GLU A 163 -12.79 -12.46 22.17
N VAL A 164 -12.00 -13.11 21.33
CA VAL A 164 -10.66 -12.59 20.99
C VAL A 164 -10.74 -11.32 20.13
N TRP A 165 -11.76 -11.21 19.26
CA TRP A 165 -11.99 -10.01 18.47
C TRP A 165 -12.34 -8.82 19.37
N GLU A 166 -13.31 -8.97 20.28
CA GLU A 166 -13.70 -7.95 21.24
C GLU A 166 -12.53 -7.61 22.18
N GLY A 167 -11.77 -8.62 22.59
CA GLY A 167 -10.59 -8.47 23.42
C GLY A 167 -9.52 -7.58 22.80
N TRP A 168 -9.18 -7.79 21.53
CA TRP A 168 -8.24 -6.91 20.83
C TRP A 168 -8.70 -5.46 20.79
N HIS A 169 -9.98 -5.22 20.53
CA HIS A 169 -10.52 -3.86 20.44
C HIS A 169 -10.58 -3.11 21.77
N THR A 170 -10.11 -3.72 22.89
CA THR A 170 -9.95 -3.03 24.17
C THR A 170 -8.64 -2.24 24.28
N ILE A 171 -7.69 -2.44 23.35
CA ILE A 171 -6.39 -1.76 23.39
C ILE A 171 -6.47 -0.27 23.06
N SER A 172 -7.48 0.16 22.28
CA SER A 172 -7.53 1.49 21.68
C SER A 172 -8.29 2.55 22.52
N PRO A 173 -9.35 2.26 23.27
CA PRO A 173 -10.03 3.26 24.09
C PRO A 173 -9.11 4.09 25.01
N PRO A 174 -8.05 3.52 25.63
CA PRO A 174 -7.16 4.29 26.49
C PRO A 174 -6.48 5.49 25.83
N PHE A 175 -6.16 5.40 24.56
CA PHE A 175 -5.51 6.50 23.82
C PHE A 175 -6.45 7.32 22.92
N LYS A 176 -7.79 7.15 23.01
CA LYS A 176 -8.76 7.97 22.26
C LYS A 176 -8.55 9.47 22.48
N LYS A 177 -8.28 9.90 23.72
CA LYS A 177 -8.02 11.31 24.07
C LYS A 177 -6.73 11.82 23.42
N ASP A 178 -5.69 11.00 23.39
CA ASP A 178 -4.43 11.34 22.74
C ASP A 178 -4.62 11.52 21.24
N TYR A 179 -5.44 10.66 20.61
CA TYR A 179 -5.79 10.80 19.19
C TYR A 179 -6.57 12.08 18.90
N VAL A 180 -7.52 12.48 19.76
CA VAL A 180 -8.21 13.79 19.62
C VAL A 180 -7.20 14.93 19.63
N ARG A 181 -6.28 14.94 20.60
CA ARG A 181 -5.26 15.99 20.70
C ARG A 181 -4.27 15.95 19.53
N PHE A 182 -3.92 14.77 19.05
CA PHE A 182 -3.14 14.57 17.83
C PHE A 182 -3.80 15.24 16.61
N VAL A 183 -5.11 15.05 16.41
CA VAL A 183 -5.88 15.67 15.32
C VAL A 183 -5.82 17.20 15.39
N GLU A 184 -5.99 17.78 16.56
CA GLU A 184 -5.90 19.23 16.76
C GLU A 184 -4.52 19.79 16.36
N LEU A 185 -3.45 19.17 16.84
CA LEU A 185 -2.08 19.63 16.60
C LEU A 185 -1.62 19.39 15.17
N SER A 186 -1.94 18.24 14.58
CA SER A 186 -1.61 17.97 13.18
C SER A 186 -2.34 18.89 12.21
N ASN A 187 -3.62 19.21 12.50
CA ASN A 187 -4.37 20.21 11.74
C ASN A 187 -3.79 21.62 11.88
N LYS A 188 -3.31 22.00 13.08
CA LYS A 188 -2.63 23.26 13.28
C LYS A 188 -1.38 23.36 12.41
N GLY A 189 -0.53 22.32 12.43
CA GLY A 189 0.66 22.27 11.58
C GLY A 189 0.34 22.32 10.08
N ALA A 190 -0.69 21.59 9.64
CA ALA A 190 -1.14 21.61 8.24
C ALA A 190 -1.62 23.03 7.81
N LYS A 191 -2.34 23.73 8.68
CA LYS A 191 -2.78 25.11 8.42
C LYS A 191 -1.60 26.09 8.33
N GLU A 192 -0.58 25.92 9.13
CA GLU A 192 0.65 26.73 9.07
C GLU A 192 1.42 26.53 7.76
N LEU A 193 1.24 25.37 7.10
CA LEU A 193 1.75 25.08 5.75
C LEU A 193 0.81 25.48 4.62
N GLY A 194 -0.35 26.10 4.93
CA GLY A 194 -1.32 26.60 3.96
C GLY A 194 -2.37 25.59 3.51
N PHE A 195 -2.49 24.43 4.17
CA PHE A 195 -3.58 23.48 3.94
C PHE A 195 -4.77 23.75 4.88
N ALA A 196 -5.98 23.39 4.48
CA ALA A 196 -7.17 23.57 5.33
C ALA A 196 -7.14 22.64 6.56
N ASP A 197 -6.66 21.42 6.39
CA ASP A 197 -6.49 20.39 7.41
C ASP A 197 -5.48 19.33 6.94
N THR A 198 -5.16 18.38 7.80
CA THR A 198 -4.26 17.25 7.51
C THR A 198 -4.79 16.36 6.38
N GLY A 199 -6.10 16.17 6.29
CA GLY A 199 -6.72 15.36 5.23
C GLY A 199 -6.59 16.02 3.85
N VAL A 200 -6.71 17.36 3.77
CA VAL A 200 -6.41 18.13 2.54
C VAL A 200 -4.94 18.00 2.18
N MET A 201 -4.03 18.14 3.15
CA MET A 201 -2.59 17.95 2.93
C MET A 201 -2.29 16.57 2.33
N TRP A 202 -2.88 15.50 2.83
CA TRP A 202 -2.69 14.16 2.27
C TRP A 202 -3.21 14.02 0.85
N ARG A 203 -4.42 14.54 0.58
CA ARG A 203 -5.03 14.46 -0.76
C ARG A 203 -4.30 15.30 -1.81
N SER A 204 -3.60 16.36 -1.39
CA SER A 204 -2.79 17.22 -2.29
C SER A 204 -1.60 16.48 -2.94
N ARG A 205 -1.25 15.28 -2.44
CA ARG A 205 -0.16 14.46 -3.01
C ARG A 205 -0.54 13.75 -4.32
N TYR A 206 -1.83 13.72 -4.66
CA TYR A 206 -2.33 12.89 -5.77
C TYR A 206 -2.51 13.65 -7.09
N ASP A 207 -1.79 14.78 -7.28
CA ASP A 207 -1.78 15.57 -8.53
C ASP A 207 -3.18 15.90 -9.08
N MET A 208 -4.12 16.16 -8.17
CA MET A 208 -5.49 16.57 -8.48
C MET A 208 -6.03 17.49 -7.38
N PRO A 209 -7.11 18.26 -7.62
CA PRO A 209 -7.74 19.04 -6.56
C PRO A 209 -8.10 18.14 -5.37
N PRO A 210 -7.70 18.48 -4.13
CA PRO A 210 -7.91 17.63 -2.96
C PRO A 210 -9.38 17.25 -2.72
N GLU A 211 -10.30 18.12 -3.09
CA GLU A 211 -11.75 17.91 -3.01
C GLU A 211 -12.28 16.91 -4.05
N ALA A 212 -11.57 16.72 -5.16
CA ALA A 212 -11.93 15.76 -6.20
C ALA A 212 -11.50 14.32 -5.87
N PHE A 213 -10.52 14.13 -4.95
CA PHE A 213 -9.92 12.85 -4.71
C PHE A 213 -10.89 11.83 -4.06
N ALA A 214 -11.63 12.22 -3.01
CA ALA A 214 -12.61 11.31 -2.38
C ALA A 214 -13.74 10.91 -3.34
N PRO A 215 -14.36 11.83 -4.13
CA PRO A 215 -15.28 11.46 -5.21
C PRO A 215 -14.70 10.51 -6.26
N GLU A 216 -13.42 10.66 -6.60
CA GLU A 216 -12.76 9.74 -7.55
C GLU A 216 -12.64 8.33 -6.97
N LEU A 217 -12.29 8.19 -5.70
CA LEU A 217 -12.29 6.87 -5.03
C LEU A 217 -13.71 6.25 -4.99
N ASP A 218 -14.74 7.06 -4.71
CA ASP A 218 -16.12 6.58 -4.74
C ASP A 218 -16.55 6.15 -6.16
N ARG A 219 -16.14 6.87 -7.20
CA ARG A 219 -16.38 6.49 -8.61
C ARG A 219 -15.76 5.13 -8.94
N LEU A 220 -14.53 4.91 -8.52
CA LEU A 220 -13.83 3.64 -8.71
C LEU A 220 -14.51 2.52 -7.94
N TRP A 221 -14.94 2.79 -6.73
CA TRP A 221 -15.70 1.83 -5.94
C TRP A 221 -17.01 1.41 -6.61
N GLU A 222 -17.77 2.33 -7.18
CA GLU A 222 -19.01 2.00 -7.88
C GLU A 222 -18.79 1.11 -9.12
N GLN A 223 -17.62 1.18 -9.79
CA GLN A 223 -17.24 0.23 -10.85
C GLN A 223 -17.03 -1.19 -10.31
N LEU A 224 -16.51 -1.33 -9.10
CA LEU A 224 -16.20 -2.62 -8.46
C LEU A 224 -17.34 -3.22 -7.67
N ARG A 225 -18.23 -2.38 -7.20
CA ARG A 225 -19.33 -2.76 -6.31
C ARG A 225 -20.14 -3.97 -6.78
N PRO A 226 -20.50 -4.14 -8.07
CA PRO A 226 -21.22 -5.32 -8.53
C PRO A 226 -20.47 -6.65 -8.30
N LEU A 227 -19.16 -6.68 -8.50
CA LEU A 227 -18.32 -7.85 -8.21
C LEU A 227 -18.27 -8.12 -6.71
N TYR A 228 -18.03 -7.07 -5.91
CA TYR A 228 -17.98 -7.19 -4.46
C TYR A 228 -19.31 -7.69 -3.87
N LEU A 229 -20.46 -7.16 -4.33
CA LEU A 229 -21.78 -7.61 -3.85
C LEU A 229 -22.01 -9.09 -4.15
N SER A 230 -21.58 -9.58 -5.32
CA SER A 230 -21.70 -11.00 -5.65
C SER A 230 -20.80 -11.86 -4.74
N LEU A 231 -19.57 -11.43 -4.46
CA LEU A 231 -18.67 -12.11 -3.52
C LEU A 231 -19.25 -12.10 -2.10
N HIS A 232 -19.68 -10.94 -1.61
CA HIS A 232 -20.26 -10.77 -0.27
C HIS A 232 -21.49 -11.67 -0.08
N THR A 233 -22.42 -11.68 -1.05
CA THR A 233 -23.63 -12.51 -1.00
C THR A 233 -23.29 -13.98 -0.91
N TYR A 234 -22.35 -14.45 -1.75
CA TYR A 234 -21.90 -15.83 -1.75
C TYR A 234 -21.24 -16.22 -0.41
N VAL A 235 -20.30 -15.42 0.07
CA VAL A 235 -19.59 -15.65 1.33
C VAL A 235 -20.57 -15.67 2.50
N ARG A 236 -21.49 -14.69 2.58
CA ARG A 236 -22.51 -14.63 3.63
C ARG A 236 -23.38 -15.91 3.65
N ALA A 237 -23.85 -16.37 2.49
CA ALA A 237 -24.66 -17.58 2.41
C ALA A 237 -23.92 -18.83 2.91
N ARG A 238 -22.61 -18.96 2.58
CA ARG A 238 -21.76 -20.06 3.06
C ARG A 238 -21.51 -19.98 4.57
N LEU A 239 -21.24 -18.77 5.08
CA LEU A 239 -21.05 -18.53 6.51
C LEU A 239 -22.36 -18.76 7.28
N HIS A 240 -23.51 -18.35 6.74
CA HIS A 240 -24.83 -18.68 7.32
C HIS A 240 -25.07 -20.19 7.40
N ALA A 241 -24.77 -20.91 6.34
CA ALA A 241 -24.88 -22.38 6.32
C ALA A 241 -23.95 -23.04 7.37
N ARG A 242 -22.81 -22.44 7.67
CA ARG A 242 -21.83 -22.95 8.66
C ARG A 242 -22.19 -22.58 10.09
N TYR A 243 -22.63 -21.33 10.32
CA TYR A 243 -22.77 -20.72 11.65
C TYR A 243 -24.23 -20.44 12.07
N GLY A 244 -25.21 -20.77 11.18
CA GLY A 244 -26.62 -20.52 11.47
C GLY A 244 -26.90 -19.03 11.72
N ASP A 245 -27.75 -18.76 12.71
CA ASP A 245 -28.21 -17.40 13.05
C ASP A 245 -27.10 -16.44 13.53
N ALA A 246 -25.90 -16.92 13.82
CA ALA A 246 -24.75 -16.06 14.11
C ALA A 246 -24.38 -15.18 12.90
N VAL A 247 -24.66 -15.65 11.67
CA VAL A 247 -24.57 -14.87 10.43
C VAL A 247 -25.98 -14.72 9.86
N PRO A 248 -26.51 -13.50 9.71
CA PRO A 248 -27.87 -13.32 9.18
C PRO A 248 -27.96 -13.82 7.72
N ALA A 249 -29.12 -14.35 7.34
CA ALA A 249 -29.38 -14.75 5.95
C ALA A 249 -29.34 -13.54 5.00
N GLU A 250 -29.76 -12.36 5.47
CA GLU A 250 -29.66 -11.06 4.79
C GLU A 250 -29.04 -10.04 5.75
N GLY A 251 -28.34 -9.03 5.21
CA GLY A 251 -27.71 -7.97 5.98
C GLY A 251 -26.19 -8.11 6.10
N PRO A 252 -25.55 -7.26 6.93
CA PRO A 252 -24.09 -7.23 7.07
C PRO A 252 -23.54 -8.47 7.80
N ILE A 253 -22.34 -8.92 7.40
CA ILE A 253 -21.62 -10.04 8.02
C ILE A 253 -20.95 -9.58 9.31
N PRO A 254 -21.04 -10.33 10.44
CA PRO A 254 -20.27 -10.03 11.65
C PRO A 254 -18.75 -10.16 11.43
N ALA A 255 -18.01 -9.10 11.76
CA ALA A 255 -16.59 -8.96 11.44
C ALA A 255 -15.71 -10.12 11.93
N HIS A 256 -15.97 -10.66 13.13
CA HIS A 256 -15.18 -11.72 13.75
C HIS A 256 -15.26 -13.08 13.04
N LEU A 257 -16.21 -13.26 12.10
CA LEU A 257 -16.41 -14.51 11.36
C LEU A 257 -15.77 -14.54 9.96
N LEU A 258 -15.02 -13.49 9.62
CA LEU A 258 -14.37 -13.35 8.32
C LEU A 258 -12.86 -13.72 8.32
N GLY A 259 -12.39 -14.37 9.38
CA GLY A 259 -11.04 -14.94 9.42
C GLY A 259 -9.89 -13.96 9.58
N ASN A 260 -10.19 -12.67 9.79
CA ASN A 260 -9.20 -11.61 9.97
C ASN A 260 -9.73 -10.57 10.94
N ILE A 261 -8.88 -10.03 11.82
CA ILE A 261 -9.31 -9.16 12.92
C ILE A 261 -9.98 -7.86 12.44
N TRP A 262 -9.57 -7.35 11.28
CA TRP A 262 -10.17 -6.16 10.65
C TRP A 262 -11.20 -6.50 9.57
N ALA A 263 -11.41 -7.81 9.30
CA ALA A 263 -12.22 -8.31 8.19
C ALA A 263 -11.84 -7.66 6.84
N GLN A 264 -10.54 -7.40 6.67
CA GLN A 264 -9.98 -6.80 5.44
C GLN A 264 -9.52 -7.85 4.43
N ASP A 265 -9.27 -9.06 4.87
CA ASP A 265 -8.88 -10.24 4.10
C ASP A 265 -9.76 -11.41 4.55
N TRP A 266 -10.39 -12.09 3.60
CA TRP A 266 -11.28 -13.21 3.86
C TRP A 266 -10.70 -14.56 3.41
N SER A 267 -9.43 -14.61 3.02
CA SER A 267 -8.77 -15.84 2.53
C SER A 267 -8.79 -16.98 3.56
N ASN A 268 -8.77 -16.65 4.85
CA ASN A 268 -8.80 -17.61 5.94
C ASN A 268 -10.14 -18.36 6.10
N VAL A 269 -11.22 -17.92 5.45
CA VAL A 269 -12.50 -18.67 5.41
C VAL A 269 -12.68 -19.45 4.12
N PHE A 270 -11.64 -19.58 3.30
CA PHE A 270 -11.71 -20.30 2.02
C PHE A 270 -12.21 -21.75 2.17
N ASP A 271 -11.80 -22.46 3.23
CA ASP A 271 -12.27 -23.81 3.54
C ASP A 271 -13.80 -23.91 3.72
N ILE A 272 -14.44 -22.84 4.21
CA ILE A 272 -15.92 -22.77 4.39
C ILE A 272 -16.60 -22.45 3.05
N VAL A 273 -15.98 -21.60 2.23
CA VAL A 273 -16.63 -21.05 1.02
C VAL A 273 -16.17 -21.70 -0.28
N ALA A 274 -15.18 -22.60 -0.23
CA ALA A 274 -14.66 -23.29 -1.40
C ALA A 274 -15.77 -24.05 -2.16
N PRO A 275 -15.76 -24.03 -3.50
CA PRO A 275 -16.64 -24.88 -4.30
C PRO A 275 -16.43 -26.37 -3.99
N ALA A 276 -17.47 -27.18 -4.11
CA ALA A 276 -17.35 -28.62 -3.98
C ALA A 276 -16.34 -29.17 -5.01
N GLY A 277 -15.41 -30.00 -4.55
CA GLY A 277 -14.35 -30.54 -5.41
C GLY A 277 -13.20 -29.59 -5.75
N ALA A 278 -13.11 -28.44 -5.06
CA ALA A 278 -12.03 -27.46 -5.22
C ALA A 278 -10.66 -27.99 -4.74
N GLY A 279 -10.18 -29.09 -5.32
CA GLY A 279 -8.80 -29.55 -5.14
C GLY A 279 -7.81 -28.61 -5.86
N ARG A 280 -6.59 -28.47 -5.33
CA ARG A 280 -5.51 -27.83 -6.09
C ARG A 280 -5.16 -28.73 -7.28
N THR A 281 -5.21 -28.19 -8.49
CA THR A 281 -4.83 -28.90 -9.70
C THR A 281 -3.31 -29.15 -9.78
N TYR A 282 -2.52 -28.36 -9.04
CA TYR A 282 -1.07 -28.53 -8.80
C TYR A 282 -0.67 -27.86 -7.49
N SER A 283 0.48 -28.22 -6.96
CA SER A 283 1.10 -27.56 -5.80
C SER A 283 2.50 -27.08 -6.18
N LEU A 284 2.67 -25.77 -6.33
CA LEU A 284 4.00 -25.20 -6.61
C LEU A 284 4.97 -25.49 -5.46
N ASP A 285 4.52 -25.47 -4.19
CA ASP A 285 5.32 -25.83 -3.02
C ASP A 285 5.91 -27.25 -3.18
N SER A 286 5.06 -28.22 -3.58
CA SER A 286 5.49 -29.60 -3.78
C SER A 286 6.48 -29.72 -4.94
N ILE A 287 6.29 -28.95 -6.01
CA ILE A 287 7.17 -28.93 -7.17
C ILE A 287 8.54 -28.34 -6.80
N LEU A 288 8.57 -27.20 -6.12
CA LEU A 288 9.80 -26.55 -5.68
C LEU A 288 10.61 -27.47 -4.75
N LYS A 289 9.95 -28.10 -3.78
CA LYS A 289 10.57 -29.07 -2.85
C LYS A 289 11.07 -30.32 -3.55
N ALA A 290 10.26 -30.93 -4.42
CA ALA A 290 10.65 -32.15 -5.15
C ALA A 290 11.84 -31.92 -6.09
N ARG A 291 11.98 -30.73 -6.64
CA ARG A 291 13.11 -30.33 -7.50
C ARG A 291 14.29 -29.74 -6.73
N ASN A 292 14.21 -29.65 -5.40
CA ASN A 292 15.20 -29.01 -4.53
C ASN A 292 15.59 -27.59 -5.00
N VAL A 293 14.61 -26.79 -5.47
CA VAL A 293 14.86 -25.42 -5.95
C VAL A 293 15.31 -24.56 -4.76
N THR A 294 16.54 -24.09 -4.80
CA THR A 294 17.10 -23.28 -3.71
C THR A 294 16.54 -21.86 -3.69
N PRO A 295 16.59 -21.14 -2.53
CA PRO A 295 16.23 -19.73 -2.46
C PRO A 295 16.90 -18.87 -3.53
N VAL A 296 18.20 -19.05 -3.77
CA VAL A 296 18.94 -18.34 -4.80
C VAL A 296 18.42 -18.62 -6.22
N GLU A 297 18.05 -19.88 -6.51
CA GLU A 297 17.46 -20.24 -7.82
C GLU A 297 16.06 -19.65 -7.99
N MET A 298 15.26 -19.53 -6.93
CA MET A 298 13.98 -18.82 -6.97
C MET A 298 14.19 -17.35 -7.33
N VAL A 299 15.14 -16.65 -6.69
CA VAL A 299 15.49 -15.25 -6.99
C VAL A 299 16.04 -15.10 -8.42
N ARG A 300 16.91 -16.03 -8.88
CA ARG A 300 17.38 -16.05 -10.28
C ARG A 300 16.25 -16.25 -11.27
N THR A 301 15.21 -16.97 -10.90
CA THR A 301 14.02 -17.13 -11.74
C THR A 301 13.26 -15.82 -11.87
N GLY A 302 13.09 -15.08 -10.75
CA GLY A 302 12.54 -13.73 -10.77
C GLY A 302 13.40 -12.76 -11.62
N GLU A 303 14.75 -12.77 -11.48
CA GLU A 303 15.62 -11.98 -12.35
C GLU A 303 15.41 -12.31 -13.84
N ARG A 304 15.32 -13.61 -14.18
CA ARG A 304 15.04 -14.03 -15.57
C ARG A 304 13.71 -13.51 -16.09
N PHE A 305 12.71 -13.33 -15.21
CA PHE A 305 11.47 -12.70 -15.62
C PHE A 305 11.73 -11.30 -16.18
N PHE A 306 12.43 -10.45 -15.45
CA PHE A 306 12.72 -9.06 -15.85
C PHE A 306 13.68 -9.00 -17.05
N THR A 307 14.72 -9.82 -17.08
CA THR A 307 15.64 -9.86 -18.24
C THR A 307 14.93 -10.35 -19.51
N SER A 308 13.93 -11.24 -19.40
CA SER A 308 13.14 -11.72 -20.53
C SER A 308 12.30 -10.63 -21.19
N ILE A 309 11.95 -9.59 -20.45
CA ILE A 309 11.19 -8.44 -20.96
C ILE A 309 12.08 -7.22 -21.25
N GLY A 310 13.42 -7.39 -21.21
CA GLY A 310 14.39 -6.40 -21.68
C GLY A 310 15.06 -5.54 -20.60
N PHE A 311 14.92 -5.86 -19.30
CA PHE A 311 15.68 -5.18 -18.26
C PHE A 311 17.12 -5.71 -18.19
N ASP A 312 18.05 -4.86 -17.74
CA ASP A 312 19.43 -5.27 -17.48
C ASP A 312 19.48 -6.23 -16.27
N PRO A 313 20.40 -7.22 -16.28
CA PRO A 313 20.60 -8.08 -15.11
C PRO A 313 20.86 -7.29 -13.83
N LEU A 314 20.55 -7.90 -12.69
CA LEU A 314 20.88 -7.33 -11.39
C LEU A 314 22.40 -7.23 -11.21
N PRO A 315 22.90 -6.18 -10.54
CA PRO A 315 24.34 -6.00 -10.34
C PRO A 315 24.93 -7.10 -9.46
N GLN A 316 26.23 -7.32 -9.56
CA GLN A 316 26.94 -8.32 -8.73
C GLN A 316 26.74 -8.06 -7.23
N THR A 317 26.68 -6.78 -6.82
CA THR A 317 26.43 -6.35 -5.44
C THR A 317 25.09 -6.85 -4.89
N PHE A 318 24.07 -7.00 -5.72
CA PHE A 318 22.78 -7.58 -5.33
C PHE A 318 22.96 -9.00 -4.81
N TRP A 319 23.68 -9.84 -5.56
CA TRP A 319 23.91 -11.25 -5.22
C TRP A 319 24.84 -11.44 -4.00
N GLU A 320 25.75 -10.51 -3.80
CA GLU A 320 26.71 -10.54 -2.69
C GLU A 320 26.13 -10.02 -1.38
N ARG A 321 25.16 -9.10 -1.44
CA ARG A 321 24.74 -8.29 -0.28
C ARG A 321 23.30 -8.52 0.15
N SER A 322 22.45 -9.09 -0.70
CA SER A 322 21.06 -9.45 -0.34
C SER A 322 21.00 -10.54 0.72
N LEU A 323 19.90 -10.61 1.46
CA LEU A 323 19.64 -11.64 2.46
C LEU A 323 18.50 -12.54 1.96
N PHE A 324 18.82 -13.76 1.53
CA PHE A 324 17.84 -14.72 1.00
C PHE A 324 17.43 -15.80 1.98
N VAL A 325 18.18 -16.00 3.06
CA VAL A 325 17.97 -17.07 4.04
C VAL A 325 18.19 -16.52 5.45
N LYS A 326 17.37 -16.93 6.41
CA LYS A 326 17.57 -16.54 7.81
C LYS A 326 18.94 -17.02 8.32
N PRO A 327 19.84 -16.13 8.80
CA PRO A 327 21.11 -16.52 9.41
C PRO A 327 20.86 -17.34 10.68
N ARG A 328 21.84 -18.18 11.04
CA ARG A 328 21.79 -18.99 12.28
C ARG A 328 22.43 -18.28 13.48
N ASP A 329 23.21 -17.26 13.24
CA ASP A 329 24.11 -16.60 14.19
C ASP A 329 23.62 -15.25 14.68
N ARG A 330 22.50 -14.76 14.13
CA ARG A 330 21.93 -13.45 14.49
C ARG A 330 20.44 -13.36 14.19
N GLU A 331 19.77 -12.44 14.88
CA GLU A 331 18.38 -12.10 14.58
C GLU A 331 18.30 -11.08 13.44
N VAL A 332 17.29 -11.26 12.58
CA VAL A 332 16.99 -10.44 11.41
C VAL A 332 15.49 -10.25 11.27
N VAL A 333 15.09 -9.19 10.56
CA VAL A 333 13.70 -9.01 10.15
C VAL A 333 13.43 -9.88 8.92
N CYS A 334 12.66 -10.97 9.07
CA CYS A 334 12.37 -11.92 7.98
C CYS A 334 11.34 -11.44 6.96
N HIS A 335 10.52 -10.44 7.30
CA HIS A 335 9.54 -9.87 6.36
C HIS A 335 10.25 -9.41 5.08
N ALA A 336 9.73 -9.83 3.91
CA ALA A 336 10.27 -9.46 2.60
C ALA A 336 10.32 -7.95 2.42
N SER A 337 11.38 -7.44 1.80
CA SER A 337 11.52 -6.02 1.47
C SER A 337 12.63 -5.78 0.46
N ALA A 338 12.39 -4.84 -0.46
CA ALA A 338 13.38 -4.29 -1.38
C ALA A 338 14.09 -3.08 -0.76
N TRP A 339 15.37 -2.88 -1.09
CA TRP A 339 16.23 -1.84 -0.51
C TRP A 339 17.08 -1.15 -1.58
N TYR A 340 17.17 0.18 -1.50
CA TYR A 340 17.93 1.05 -2.42
C TYR A 340 19.04 1.76 -1.65
N VAL A 341 20.12 1.00 -1.35
CA VAL A 341 21.07 1.37 -0.29
C VAL A 341 21.90 2.60 -0.62
N ASP A 342 22.23 2.81 -1.89
CA ASP A 342 22.96 3.99 -2.37
C ASP A 342 22.11 4.93 -3.25
N ASN A 343 20.81 4.62 -3.41
CA ASN A 343 19.93 5.31 -4.34
C ASN A 343 20.45 5.37 -5.79
N MET A 344 21.28 4.41 -6.19
CA MET A 344 21.86 4.27 -7.53
C MET A 344 21.74 2.83 -8.04
N GLU A 345 22.75 1.99 -7.80
CA GLU A 345 22.81 0.61 -8.31
C GLU A 345 22.87 -0.46 -7.19
N ASP A 346 23.15 -0.08 -5.93
CA ASP A 346 23.18 -1.03 -4.81
C ASP A 346 21.74 -1.30 -4.31
N VAL A 347 21.00 -2.04 -5.14
CA VAL A 347 19.68 -2.58 -4.78
C VAL A 347 19.85 -3.94 -4.12
N ARG A 348 18.96 -4.29 -3.19
CA ARG A 348 18.97 -5.56 -2.45
C ARG A 348 17.57 -5.99 -2.10
N ILE A 349 17.36 -7.30 -1.93
CA ILE A 349 16.20 -7.81 -1.21
C ILE A 349 16.62 -8.47 0.11
N LYS A 350 15.75 -8.37 1.09
CA LYS A 350 15.86 -9.07 2.36
C LYS A 350 14.61 -9.93 2.55
N MET A 351 14.81 -11.23 2.68
CA MET A 351 13.71 -12.19 2.81
C MET A 351 14.26 -13.49 3.42
N CYS A 352 13.50 -14.12 4.32
CA CYS A 352 13.81 -15.49 4.78
C CYS A 352 13.02 -16.47 3.90
N ILE A 353 13.57 -16.81 2.73
CA ILE A 353 12.88 -17.53 1.68
C ILE A 353 12.69 -19.01 2.04
N ASP A 354 11.44 -19.47 1.99
CA ASP A 354 11.04 -20.86 2.01
C ASP A 354 10.63 -21.35 0.61
N GLN A 355 10.62 -22.66 0.38
CA GLN A 355 10.21 -23.27 -0.89
C GLN A 355 8.68 -23.33 -0.99
N THR A 356 8.04 -22.15 -1.07
CA THR A 356 6.59 -21.98 -1.15
C THR A 356 6.16 -21.22 -2.41
N ALA A 357 4.92 -21.40 -2.83
CA ALA A 357 4.32 -20.63 -3.91
C ALA A 357 4.19 -19.14 -3.54
N GLU A 358 3.95 -18.86 -2.26
CA GLU A 358 3.87 -17.52 -1.71
C GLU A 358 5.20 -16.80 -1.88
N ASP A 359 6.30 -17.36 -1.36
CA ASP A 359 7.62 -16.74 -1.46
C ASP A 359 8.09 -16.62 -2.90
N PHE A 360 7.78 -17.61 -3.75
CA PHE A 360 8.07 -17.51 -5.18
C PHE A 360 7.40 -16.29 -5.82
N THR A 361 6.15 -16.02 -5.46
CA THR A 361 5.40 -14.85 -5.94
C THR A 361 5.91 -13.55 -5.33
N VAL A 362 6.19 -13.53 -4.03
CA VAL A 362 6.75 -12.38 -3.31
C VAL A 362 8.12 -11.98 -3.85
N ILE A 363 8.98 -12.94 -4.23
CA ILE A 363 10.26 -12.64 -4.90
C ILE A 363 10.04 -11.82 -6.19
N HIS A 364 9.06 -12.16 -6.99
CA HIS A 364 8.75 -11.40 -8.22
C HIS A 364 8.24 -9.99 -7.90
N HIS A 365 7.46 -9.84 -6.83
CA HIS A 365 7.00 -8.54 -6.32
C HIS A 365 8.15 -7.67 -5.83
N GLU A 366 9.01 -8.18 -4.94
CA GLU A 366 10.16 -7.42 -4.38
C GLU A 366 11.16 -7.00 -5.46
N LEU A 367 11.44 -7.90 -6.40
CA LEU A 367 12.26 -7.54 -7.56
C LEU A 367 11.61 -6.44 -8.41
N GLY A 368 10.28 -6.39 -8.48
CA GLY A 368 9.56 -5.28 -9.10
C GLY A 368 9.96 -3.93 -8.52
N HIS A 369 10.06 -3.85 -7.21
CA HIS A 369 10.54 -2.64 -6.52
C HIS A 369 11.98 -2.30 -6.87
N ASP A 370 12.90 -3.29 -6.87
CA ASP A 370 14.30 -3.07 -7.20
C ASP A 370 14.50 -2.60 -8.65
N PHE A 371 13.81 -3.22 -9.60
CA PHE A 371 13.87 -2.81 -11.00
C PHE A 371 13.25 -1.42 -11.21
N TYR A 372 12.18 -1.07 -10.49
CA TYR A 372 11.61 0.28 -10.54
C TYR A 372 12.64 1.31 -10.05
N ALA A 373 13.22 1.07 -8.87
CA ALA A 373 14.21 1.97 -8.29
C ALA A 373 15.40 2.19 -9.22
N ARG A 374 15.93 1.14 -9.83
CA ARG A 374 17.07 1.27 -10.77
C ARG A 374 16.75 2.15 -11.97
N GLU A 375 15.54 2.07 -12.52
CA GLU A 375 15.17 2.87 -13.69
C GLU A 375 15.06 4.37 -13.34
N TYR A 376 14.37 4.76 -12.26
CA TYR A 376 14.30 6.18 -11.89
C TYR A 376 15.61 6.70 -11.28
N ASN A 377 16.38 5.89 -10.56
CA ASN A 377 17.68 6.29 -10.00
C ASN A 377 18.67 6.73 -11.08
N ARG A 378 18.66 6.05 -12.22
CA ARG A 378 19.48 6.37 -13.38
C ARG A 378 19.04 7.63 -14.11
N ALA A 379 17.74 7.91 -14.11
CA ALA A 379 17.13 8.93 -14.96
C ALA A 379 16.84 10.25 -14.21
N GLN A 380 16.67 10.23 -12.88
CA GLN A 380 16.06 11.32 -12.14
C GLN A 380 16.98 11.91 -11.05
N PRO A 381 16.86 13.23 -10.74
CA PRO A 381 17.42 13.81 -9.52
C PRO A 381 16.75 13.18 -8.28
N MET A 382 17.41 13.25 -7.12
CA MET A 382 16.99 12.58 -5.88
C MET A 382 15.52 12.83 -5.51
N ILE A 383 15.06 14.06 -5.69
CA ILE A 383 13.68 14.45 -5.35
C ILE A 383 12.59 13.73 -6.15
N PHE A 384 12.93 13.17 -7.32
CA PHE A 384 12.03 12.40 -8.17
C PHE A 384 12.30 10.89 -8.14
N ARG A 385 13.24 10.43 -7.31
CA ARG A 385 13.54 9.00 -7.12
C ARG A 385 12.52 8.33 -6.23
N ASP A 386 11.29 8.34 -6.69
CA ASP A 386 10.12 7.70 -6.10
C ASP A 386 9.13 7.40 -7.22
N SER A 387 8.06 6.68 -6.93
CA SER A 387 6.99 6.41 -7.89
C SER A 387 6.12 7.64 -8.16
N ALA A 388 5.36 7.61 -9.26
CA ALA A 388 4.50 8.72 -9.67
C ALA A 388 3.45 9.12 -8.62
N ASN A 389 2.97 8.15 -7.82
CA ASN A 389 2.24 8.36 -6.57
C ASN A 389 2.43 7.14 -5.64
N ASP A 390 1.99 7.24 -4.40
CA ASP A 390 2.13 6.22 -3.35
C ASP A 390 1.63 4.81 -3.74
N GLY A 391 0.71 4.70 -4.72
CA GLY A 391 0.15 3.41 -5.16
C GLY A 391 0.95 2.73 -6.27
N PHE A 392 1.79 3.43 -7.01
CA PHE A 392 2.46 2.88 -8.21
C PHE A 392 3.53 1.84 -7.88
N HIS A 393 4.27 2.02 -6.81
CA HIS A 393 5.35 1.09 -6.44
C HIS A 393 4.78 -0.30 -6.10
N GLU A 394 3.79 -0.34 -5.22
CA GLU A 394 3.08 -1.56 -4.85
C GLU A 394 2.34 -2.17 -6.05
N ALA A 395 1.67 -1.31 -6.84
CA ALA A 395 0.96 -1.77 -8.03
C ALA A 395 1.87 -2.45 -9.04
N LEU A 396 3.12 -1.99 -9.16
CA LEU A 396 4.08 -2.60 -10.07
C LEU A 396 4.54 -3.97 -9.58
N GLY A 397 4.96 -4.09 -8.32
CA GLY A 397 5.33 -5.37 -7.73
C GLY A 397 4.22 -6.40 -7.91
N ASP A 398 2.99 -6.00 -7.58
CA ASP A 398 1.79 -6.84 -7.74
C ASP A 398 1.45 -7.15 -9.22
N THR A 399 1.69 -6.23 -10.15
CA THR A 399 1.50 -6.48 -11.60
C THR A 399 2.40 -7.61 -12.09
N VAL A 400 3.64 -7.64 -11.61
CA VAL A 400 4.57 -8.73 -11.92
C VAL A 400 4.11 -10.03 -11.25
N ALA A 401 3.69 -9.97 -9.99
CA ALA A 401 3.11 -11.10 -9.26
C ALA A 401 1.88 -11.70 -9.99
N LEU A 402 1.00 -10.88 -10.57
CA LEU A 402 -0.12 -11.35 -11.41
C LEU A 402 0.34 -12.10 -12.68
N SER A 403 1.56 -11.89 -13.14
CA SER A 403 2.15 -12.63 -14.27
C SER A 403 2.74 -13.99 -13.88
N VAL A 404 2.76 -14.36 -12.59
CA VAL A 404 3.16 -15.68 -12.10
C VAL A 404 1.99 -16.68 -12.28
N THR A 405 1.68 -16.97 -13.52
CA THR A 405 0.54 -17.82 -13.93
C THR A 405 0.98 -19.25 -14.19
N PRO A 406 0.07 -20.24 -14.28
CA PRO A 406 0.41 -21.60 -14.70
C PRO A 406 1.13 -21.64 -16.06
N GLU A 407 0.74 -20.77 -17.00
CA GLU A 407 1.37 -20.64 -18.32
C GLU A 407 2.82 -20.15 -18.22
N TYR A 408 3.10 -19.23 -17.30
CA TYR A 408 4.47 -18.83 -16.99
C TYR A 408 5.28 -19.99 -16.40
N LEU A 409 4.70 -20.73 -15.45
CA LEU A 409 5.37 -21.88 -14.83
C LEU A 409 5.70 -22.97 -15.85
N VAL A 410 4.86 -23.14 -16.89
CA VAL A 410 5.16 -24.04 -18.03
C VAL A 410 6.32 -23.48 -18.86
N LYS A 411 6.30 -22.19 -19.20
CA LYS A 411 7.37 -21.56 -20.00
C LYS A 411 8.75 -21.68 -19.35
N ILE A 412 8.81 -21.61 -18.02
CA ILE A 412 10.08 -21.75 -17.27
C ILE A 412 10.39 -23.21 -16.86
N GLY A 413 9.55 -24.17 -17.27
CA GLY A 413 9.76 -25.59 -17.05
C GLY A 413 9.46 -26.09 -15.63
N LEU A 414 8.77 -25.31 -14.79
CA LEU A 414 8.32 -25.78 -13.46
C LEU A 414 7.05 -26.62 -13.54
N LEU A 415 6.20 -26.41 -14.54
CA LEU A 415 5.05 -27.25 -14.86
C LEU A 415 5.23 -27.87 -16.25
N ASP A 416 4.80 -29.13 -16.42
CA ASP A 416 4.79 -29.79 -17.73
C ASP A 416 3.62 -29.30 -18.60
N LYS A 417 2.48 -28.99 -17.96
CA LYS A 417 1.26 -28.52 -18.62
C LYS A 417 0.47 -27.62 -17.67
N ALA A 418 -0.08 -26.53 -18.20
CA ALA A 418 -1.02 -25.69 -17.46
C ALA A 418 -2.33 -26.46 -17.19
N PRO A 419 -2.94 -26.28 -16.00
CA PRO A 419 -4.25 -26.83 -15.69
C PRO A 419 -5.32 -26.36 -16.68
N ASP A 420 -6.35 -27.17 -16.87
CA ASP A 420 -7.53 -26.77 -17.63
C ASP A 420 -8.37 -25.71 -16.88
N ALA A 421 -9.40 -25.18 -17.51
CA ALA A 421 -10.22 -24.12 -16.97
C ALA A 421 -11.05 -24.52 -15.73
N SER A 422 -11.16 -25.81 -15.40
CA SER A 422 -11.89 -26.26 -14.21
C SER A 422 -11.23 -25.82 -12.89
N GLY A 423 -9.92 -25.54 -12.93
CA GLY A 423 -9.16 -25.03 -11.80
C GLY A 423 -9.25 -23.52 -11.58
N ASP A 424 -9.84 -22.77 -12.52
CA ASP A 424 -9.82 -21.29 -12.48
C ASP A 424 -10.70 -20.73 -11.36
N ILE A 425 -11.90 -21.27 -11.15
CA ILE A 425 -12.84 -20.72 -10.16
C ILE A 425 -12.29 -20.81 -8.72
N PRO A 426 -11.77 -21.95 -8.22
CA PRO A 426 -11.13 -21.98 -6.90
C PRO A 426 -9.95 -21.02 -6.76
N LEU A 427 -9.12 -20.87 -7.79
CA LEU A 427 -8.00 -19.95 -7.80
C LEU A 427 -8.46 -18.50 -7.70
N LEU A 428 -9.38 -18.10 -8.59
CA LEU A 428 -9.94 -16.74 -8.62
C LEU A 428 -10.73 -16.41 -7.35
N LEU A 429 -11.45 -17.39 -6.78
CA LEU A 429 -12.17 -17.19 -5.51
C LEU A 429 -11.18 -16.91 -4.37
N ARG A 430 -10.08 -17.66 -4.28
CA ARG A 430 -9.04 -17.43 -3.28
C ARG A 430 -8.43 -16.03 -3.42
N GLN A 431 -8.10 -15.63 -4.65
CA GLN A 431 -7.60 -14.28 -4.92
C GLN A 431 -8.65 -13.19 -4.62
N ALA A 432 -9.93 -13.44 -4.89
CA ALA A 432 -10.99 -12.48 -4.60
C ALA A 432 -11.24 -12.30 -3.10
N LEU A 433 -11.10 -13.36 -2.30
CA LEU A 433 -11.20 -13.28 -0.84
C LEU A 433 -10.09 -12.43 -0.21
N ASP A 434 -8.92 -12.35 -0.84
CA ASP A 434 -7.85 -11.41 -0.51
C ASP A 434 -8.11 -10.04 -1.18
N LYS A 435 -7.98 -9.96 -2.50
CA LYS A 435 -7.89 -8.72 -3.26
C LYS A 435 -9.21 -7.93 -3.32
N ILE A 436 -10.35 -8.59 -3.55
CA ILE A 436 -11.64 -7.90 -3.68
C ILE A 436 -12.23 -7.55 -2.31
N ALA A 437 -12.09 -8.44 -1.32
CA ALA A 437 -12.54 -8.17 0.05
C ALA A 437 -11.82 -6.97 0.69
N PHE A 438 -10.55 -6.74 0.32
CA PHE A 438 -9.75 -5.64 0.83
C PHE A 438 -10.21 -4.25 0.34
N LEU A 439 -10.67 -4.14 -0.89
CA LEU A 439 -10.94 -2.85 -1.53
C LEU A 439 -11.88 -1.93 -0.73
N PRO A 440 -13.08 -2.35 -0.28
CA PRO A 440 -13.93 -1.47 0.50
C PRO A 440 -13.34 -1.12 1.88
N PHE A 441 -12.56 -2.03 2.49
CA PHE A 441 -11.87 -1.73 3.75
C PHE A 441 -10.83 -0.62 3.57
N SER A 442 -10.07 -0.67 2.48
CA SER A 442 -9.03 0.33 2.20
C SER A 442 -9.59 1.75 2.02
N LEU A 443 -10.87 1.88 1.63
CA LEU A 443 -11.56 3.17 1.59
C LEU A 443 -11.94 3.68 2.98
N VAL A 444 -12.42 2.81 3.87
CA VAL A 444 -12.99 3.20 5.16
C VAL A 444 -12.01 4.01 6.01
N ILE A 445 -10.75 3.61 6.08
CA ILE A 445 -9.77 4.21 6.98
C ILE A 445 -9.55 5.68 6.67
N ASP A 446 -9.28 6.04 5.42
CA ASP A 446 -9.03 7.43 5.05
C ASP A 446 -10.30 8.25 4.89
N GLN A 447 -11.39 7.68 4.42
CA GLN A 447 -12.70 8.33 4.42
C GLN A 447 -13.12 8.74 5.84
N TRP A 448 -12.86 7.88 6.84
CA TRP A 448 -13.10 8.21 8.25
C TRP A 448 -12.13 9.31 8.73
N ARG A 449 -10.82 9.17 8.48
CA ARG A 449 -9.82 10.16 8.95
C ARG A 449 -10.02 11.53 8.33
N TRP A 450 -10.35 11.63 7.04
CA TRP A 450 -10.64 12.92 6.41
C TRP A 450 -11.84 13.61 7.02
N GLN A 451 -12.90 12.87 7.38
CA GLN A 451 -14.05 13.44 8.09
C GLN A 451 -13.71 13.85 9.53
N VAL A 452 -12.77 13.18 10.18
CA VAL A 452 -12.25 13.55 11.48
C VAL A 452 -11.38 14.83 11.38
N PHE A 453 -10.45 14.88 10.43
CA PHE A 453 -9.59 16.05 10.25
C PHE A 453 -10.35 17.30 9.85
N ASN A 454 -11.37 17.22 9.01
CA ASN A 454 -12.18 18.37 8.62
C ASN A 454 -13.29 18.72 9.63
N GLY A 455 -13.44 17.97 10.72
CA GLY A 455 -14.40 18.21 11.80
C GLY A 455 -15.84 17.76 11.51
N GLN A 456 -16.10 17.08 10.40
CA GLN A 456 -17.44 16.48 10.13
C GLN A 456 -17.77 15.37 11.12
N VAL A 457 -16.76 14.60 11.55
CA VAL A 457 -16.87 13.58 12.59
C VAL A 457 -16.16 14.09 13.84
N THR A 458 -16.96 14.36 14.87
CA THR A 458 -16.49 14.86 16.16
C THR A 458 -16.14 13.69 17.11
N PRO A 459 -15.34 13.92 18.19
CA PRO A 459 -14.87 12.86 19.10
C PRO A 459 -15.97 12.00 19.74
N ASP A 460 -17.16 12.55 19.89
CA ASP A 460 -18.36 11.87 20.40
C ASP A 460 -19.09 11.02 19.34
N ARG A 461 -18.54 10.98 18.11
CA ARG A 461 -19.04 10.16 16.99
C ARG A 461 -17.98 9.31 16.30
N TYR A 462 -16.79 9.23 16.83
CA TYR A 462 -15.67 8.53 16.21
C TYR A 462 -15.98 7.06 15.93
N ASN A 463 -16.54 6.37 16.91
CA ASN A 463 -16.83 4.94 16.78
C ASN A 463 -18.08 4.67 15.93
N ALA A 464 -19.13 5.47 16.10
CA ALA A 464 -20.36 5.37 15.30
C ALA A 464 -20.08 5.60 13.81
N ALA A 465 -19.37 6.68 13.46
CA ALA A 465 -19.02 6.98 12.07
C ALA A 465 -18.13 5.91 11.43
N TRP A 466 -17.24 5.29 12.21
CA TRP A 466 -16.44 4.15 11.75
C TRP A 466 -17.32 2.99 11.33
N TRP A 467 -18.29 2.59 12.15
CA TRP A 467 -19.17 1.46 11.84
C TRP A 467 -20.20 1.78 10.75
N GLU A 468 -20.65 3.03 10.63
CA GLU A 468 -21.47 3.50 9.51
C GLU A 468 -20.72 3.33 8.16
N LEU A 469 -19.42 3.69 8.11
CA LEU A 469 -18.58 3.48 6.91
C LEU A 469 -18.32 2.00 6.64
N ARG A 470 -18.05 1.19 7.68
CA ARG A 470 -17.86 -0.25 7.58
C ARG A 470 -19.09 -0.94 6.99
N GLU A 471 -20.28 -0.59 7.46
CA GLU A 471 -21.51 -1.12 6.91
C GLU A 471 -21.73 -0.62 5.48
N ARG A 472 -21.55 0.67 5.24
CA ARG A 472 -21.76 1.28 3.91
C ARG A 472 -20.89 0.66 2.82
N TYR A 473 -19.60 0.52 3.06
CA TYR A 473 -18.66 0.05 2.03
C TYR A 473 -18.48 -1.47 2.05
N GLN A 474 -18.38 -2.08 3.23
CA GLN A 474 -18.06 -3.50 3.34
C GLN A 474 -19.26 -4.41 3.58
N GLY A 475 -20.42 -3.90 4.03
CA GLY A 475 -21.49 -4.76 4.52
C GLY A 475 -21.04 -5.62 5.71
N VAL A 476 -20.22 -5.04 6.59
CA VAL A 476 -19.66 -5.71 7.77
C VAL A 476 -20.12 -4.96 9.01
N ARG A 477 -20.52 -5.68 10.05
CA ARG A 477 -20.93 -5.13 11.36
C ARG A 477 -20.06 -5.65 12.48
N ALA A 478 -20.03 -4.92 13.58
CA ALA A 478 -19.44 -5.40 14.83
C ALA A 478 -20.21 -6.63 15.37
N PRO A 479 -19.54 -7.54 16.11
CA PRO A 479 -20.21 -8.70 16.72
C PRO A 479 -21.21 -8.32 17.82
N SER A 480 -21.03 -7.14 18.43
CA SER A 480 -21.89 -6.58 19.49
C SER A 480 -22.08 -5.08 19.29
N MET A 481 -22.97 -4.47 20.08
CA MET A 481 -23.14 -3.03 20.10
C MET A 481 -21.85 -2.36 20.58
N ARG A 482 -21.39 -1.34 19.85
CA ARG A 482 -20.12 -0.62 20.09
C ARG A 482 -20.40 0.88 20.17
N GLY A 483 -20.59 1.39 21.39
CA GLY A 483 -20.81 2.82 21.64
C GLY A 483 -19.54 3.65 21.58
N GLU A 484 -19.62 4.91 22.03
CA GLU A 484 -18.48 5.84 22.01
C GLU A 484 -17.48 5.64 23.17
N GLU A 485 -17.76 4.72 24.10
CA GLU A 485 -16.81 4.20 25.08
C GLU A 485 -15.69 3.40 24.41
N PHE A 486 -15.91 2.92 23.19
CA PHE A 486 -14.92 2.25 22.35
C PHE A 486 -14.19 3.24 21.42
N PHE A 487 -13.11 2.76 20.83
CA PHE A 487 -12.36 3.46 19.79
C PHE A 487 -11.83 2.45 18.77
N ASP A 488 -12.74 1.74 18.10
CA ASP A 488 -12.40 0.64 17.18
C ASP A 488 -11.49 1.03 16.01
N PRO A 489 -11.59 2.24 15.41
CA PRO A 489 -10.60 2.67 14.42
C PRO A 489 -9.16 2.66 14.96
N GLY A 490 -8.95 2.96 16.24
CA GLY A 490 -7.63 2.93 16.88
C GLY A 490 -7.04 1.53 17.03
N ALA A 491 -7.86 0.47 16.92
CA ALA A 491 -7.39 -0.92 16.94
C ALA A 491 -6.73 -1.35 15.61
N LYS A 492 -6.69 -0.49 14.59
CA LYS A 492 -5.91 -0.67 13.35
C LYS A 492 -4.67 0.22 13.39
N TYR A 493 -3.49 -0.39 13.31
CA TYR A 493 -2.17 0.28 13.41
C TYR A 493 -2.08 1.61 12.65
N HIS A 494 -2.59 1.66 11.42
CA HIS A 494 -2.49 2.84 10.53
C HIS A 494 -3.19 4.08 11.08
N VAL A 495 -4.07 3.95 12.08
CA VAL A 495 -4.72 5.09 12.74
C VAL A 495 -3.79 5.70 13.80
N PRO A 496 -3.34 4.97 14.84
CA PRO A 496 -2.38 5.51 15.81
C PRO A 496 -0.99 5.77 15.20
N GLY A 497 -0.55 4.97 14.22
CA GLY A 497 0.71 5.14 13.48
C GLY A 497 0.66 6.19 12.37
N ASN A 498 -0.46 6.89 12.21
CA ASN A 498 -0.65 8.01 11.27
C ASN A 498 -0.22 7.72 9.83
N THR A 499 -0.46 6.53 9.32
CA THR A 499 -0.10 6.13 7.95
C THR A 499 -1.26 6.33 6.99
N PRO A 500 -1.15 7.15 5.91
CA PRO A 500 -2.18 7.28 4.87
C PRO A 500 -2.52 5.92 4.25
N TYR A 501 -3.79 5.66 3.97
CA TYR A 501 -4.28 4.33 3.59
C TYR A 501 -4.85 4.23 2.17
N ALA A 502 -5.28 5.34 1.57
CA ALA A 502 -5.83 5.39 0.22
C ALA A 502 -4.86 4.84 -0.85
N ARG A 503 -3.53 4.88 -0.58
CA ARG A 503 -2.49 4.29 -1.42
C ARG A 503 -2.73 2.81 -1.72
N TYR A 504 -3.23 2.05 -0.75
CA TYR A 504 -3.52 0.63 -0.91
C TYR A 504 -4.74 0.38 -1.80
N PHE A 505 -5.77 1.22 -1.70
CA PHE A 505 -6.90 1.16 -2.63
C PHE A 505 -6.45 1.43 -4.07
N LEU A 506 -5.62 2.46 -4.26
CA LEU A 506 -5.09 2.81 -5.57
C LEU A 506 -4.17 1.72 -6.13
N SER A 507 -3.28 1.16 -5.31
CA SER A 507 -2.36 0.11 -5.77
C SER A 507 -3.11 -1.13 -6.27
N TYR A 508 -4.18 -1.53 -5.58
CA TYR A 508 -5.02 -2.65 -5.99
C TYR A 508 -5.78 -2.39 -7.30
N ILE A 509 -6.15 -1.15 -7.61
CA ILE A 509 -6.73 -0.81 -8.90
C ILE A 509 -5.66 -0.77 -9.99
N LEU A 510 -4.57 -0.07 -9.73
CA LEU A 510 -3.48 0.12 -10.67
C LEU A 510 -2.84 -1.19 -11.12
N GLN A 511 -2.63 -2.17 -10.21
CA GLN A 511 -2.03 -3.45 -10.56
C GLN A 511 -2.81 -4.19 -11.66
N PHE A 512 -4.14 -4.19 -11.59
CA PHE A 512 -4.97 -4.82 -12.62
C PHE A 512 -5.04 -4.00 -13.90
N GLN A 513 -5.07 -2.67 -13.80
CA GLN A 513 -5.04 -1.78 -14.96
C GLN A 513 -3.70 -1.89 -15.70
N PHE A 514 -2.59 -1.94 -14.98
CA PHE A 514 -1.26 -2.19 -15.54
C PHE A 514 -1.18 -3.58 -16.18
N HIS A 515 -1.61 -4.62 -15.46
CA HIS A 515 -1.61 -5.99 -15.96
C HIS A 515 -2.44 -6.12 -17.26
N ARG A 516 -3.66 -5.56 -17.31
CA ARG A 516 -4.50 -5.54 -18.50
C ARG A 516 -3.80 -4.90 -19.70
N ALA A 517 -3.19 -3.74 -19.49
CA ALA A 517 -2.48 -3.01 -20.54
C ALA A 517 -1.23 -3.76 -21.02
N LEU A 518 -0.43 -4.29 -20.12
CA LEU A 518 0.79 -5.03 -20.43
C LEU A 518 0.49 -6.41 -21.05
N ALA A 519 -0.56 -7.10 -20.61
CA ALA A 519 -1.04 -8.34 -21.22
C ALA A 519 -1.48 -8.10 -22.69
N LYS A 520 -2.17 -6.98 -22.95
CA LYS A 520 -2.51 -6.57 -24.31
C LYS A 520 -1.26 -6.29 -25.16
N ALA A 521 -0.28 -5.56 -24.61
CA ALA A 521 1.00 -5.30 -25.27
C ALA A 521 1.78 -6.61 -25.55
N ALA A 522 1.69 -7.59 -24.66
CA ALA A 522 2.27 -8.91 -24.82
C ALA A 522 1.52 -9.80 -25.83
N GLY A 523 0.42 -9.32 -26.43
CA GLY A 523 -0.39 -10.09 -27.38
C GLY A 523 -1.15 -11.26 -26.73
N CYS A 524 -1.44 -11.19 -25.42
CA CYS A 524 -2.17 -12.24 -24.72
C CYS A 524 -3.61 -12.32 -25.21
N THR A 525 -4.07 -13.54 -25.55
CA THR A 525 -5.42 -13.84 -26.05
C THR A 525 -6.23 -14.72 -25.11
N THR A 526 -5.63 -15.20 -24.02
CA THR A 526 -6.30 -15.97 -22.97
C THR A 526 -6.95 -15.02 -21.95
N PRO A 527 -7.82 -15.53 -21.05
CA PRO A 527 -8.34 -14.73 -19.95
C PRO A 527 -7.21 -14.08 -19.12
N LEU A 528 -7.42 -12.84 -18.64
CA LEU A 528 -6.36 -12.04 -17.99
C LEU A 528 -5.64 -12.77 -16.84
N HIS A 529 -6.34 -13.55 -16.02
CA HIS A 529 -5.76 -14.31 -14.92
C HIS A 529 -4.83 -15.45 -15.36
N ARG A 530 -4.77 -15.77 -16.66
CA ARG A 530 -3.85 -16.72 -17.28
C ARG A 530 -2.74 -16.03 -18.07
N CYS A 531 -2.80 -14.71 -18.24
CA CYS A 531 -1.83 -13.94 -18.99
C CYS A 531 -0.54 -13.73 -18.19
N SER A 532 0.59 -13.85 -18.85
CA SER A 532 1.90 -13.45 -18.35
C SER A 532 2.62 -12.61 -19.39
N ILE A 533 3.30 -11.57 -18.92
CA ILE A 533 4.12 -10.69 -19.77
C ILE A 533 5.53 -11.26 -20.01
N TYR A 534 5.86 -12.40 -19.41
CA TYR A 534 7.18 -13.03 -19.55
C TYR A 534 7.57 -13.22 -21.02
N GLY A 535 8.75 -12.70 -21.38
CA GLY A 535 9.31 -12.74 -22.73
C GLY A 535 8.81 -11.66 -23.69
N SER A 536 7.91 -10.76 -23.25
CA SER A 536 7.39 -9.69 -24.10
C SER A 536 8.26 -8.43 -24.05
N GLN A 537 9.04 -8.19 -25.11
CA GLN A 537 9.86 -6.98 -25.24
C GLN A 537 9.01 -5.70 -25.33
N GLU A 538 7.83 -5.76 -25.96
CA GLU A 538 6.92 -4.63 -26.06
C GLU A 538 6.39 -4.22 -24.67
N ALA A 539 5.94 -5.18 -23.87
CA ALA A 539 5.50 -4.91 -22.51
C ALA A 539 6.64 -4.33 -21.64
N GLY A 540 7.86 -4.90 -21.78
CA GLY A 540 9.03 -4.41 -21.05
C GLY A 540 9.45 -3.01 -21.45
N THR A 541 9.41 -2.66 -22.74
CA THR A 541 9.72 -1.31 -23.24
C THR A 541 8.77 -0.26 -22.67
N ARG A 542 7.45 -0.54 -22.67
CA ARG A 542 6.46 0.34 -22.06
C ARG A 542 6.71 0.50 -20.57
N LEU A 543 6.96 -0.61 -19.90
CA LEU A 543 7.23 -0.61 -18.46
C LEU A 543 8.45 0.25 -18.13
N LYS A 544 9.61 0.00 -18.77
CA LYS A 544 10.85 0.79 -18.55
C LYS A 544 10.64 2.30 -18.74
N SER A 545 9.89 2.70 -19.76
CA SER A 545 9.65 4.12 -20.04
C SER A 545 8.93 4.82 -18.89
N VAL A 546 8.00 4.14 -18.23
CA VAL A 546 7.25 4.69 -17.09
C VAL A 546 8.08 4.65 -15.81
N LEU A 547 8.82 3.56 -15.56
CA LEU A 547 9.65 3.45 -14.38
C LEU A 547 10.73 4.55 -14.34
N ALA A 548 11.31 4.88 -15.50
CA ALA A 548 12.29 5.96 -15.61
C ALA A 548 11.73 7.37 -15.33
N MET A 549 10.40 7.56 -15.36
CA MET A 549 9.80 8.86 -15.04
C MET A 549 9.90 9.18 -13.56
N GLY A 550 9.86 8.18 -12.68
CA GLY A 550 9.76 8.41 -11.24
C GLY A 550 8.60 9.35 -10.90
N ALA A 551 8.82 10.26 -9.96
CA ALA A 551 7.86 11.30 -9.57
C ALA A 551 7.93 12.58 -10.42
N SER A 552 8.73 12.61 -11.51
CA SER A 552 8.97 13.82 -12.32
C SER A 552 7.75 14.30 -13.11
N LYS A 553 6.78 13.41 -13.33
CA LYS A 553 5.52 13.72 -14.00
C LYS A 553 4.33 13.47 -13.09
N PRO A 554 3.21 14.21 -13.27
CA PRO A 554 1.96 13.84 -12.62
C PRO A 554 1.55 12.41 -12.97
N TRP A 555 0.99 11.68 -12.00
CA TRP A 555 0.64 10.26 -12.20
C TRP A 555 -0.30 9.99 -13.39
N PRO A 556 -1.22 10.90 -13.84
CA PRO A 556 -2.02 10.63 -15.03
C PRO A 556 -1.18 10.53 -16.33
N GLU A 557 -0.03 11.21 -16.39
CA GLU A 557 0.91 11.10 -17.52
C GLU A 557 1.68 9.77 -17.48
N ALA A 558 2.11 9.34 -16.29
CA ALA A 558 2.74 8.05 -16.11
C ALA A 558 1.76 6.90 -16.43
N LEU A 559 0.51 7.02 -15.99
CA LEU A 559 -0.55 6.06 -16.31
C LEU A 559 -0.80 5.97 -17.82
N GLU A 560 -0.92 7.12 -18.50
CA GLU A 560 -1.12 7.18 -19.95
C GLU A 560 0.04 6.54 -20.73
N ALA A 561 1.26 6.80 -20.31
CA ALA A 561 2.45 6.22 -20.94
C ALA A 561 2.46 4.67 -20.86
N LEU A 562 1.96 4.10 -19.77
CA LEU A 562 1.88 2.66 -19.62
C LEU A 562 0.65 2.05 -20.29
N THR A 563 -0.52 2.66 -20.08
CA THR A 563 -1.83 2.06 -20.40
C THR A 563 -2.49 2.66 -21.63
N GLY A 564 -2.13 3.88 -22.01
CA GLY A 564 -2.84 4.70 -23.00
C GLY A 564 -4.06 5.43 -22.43
N GLU A 565 -4.27 5.39 -21.12
CA GLU A 565 -5.41 5.98 -20.40
C GLU A 565 -4.90 6.95 -19.33
N ARG A 566 -5.53 8.12 -19.19
CA ARG A 566 -5.17 9.12 -18.15
C ARG A 566 -5.97 8.98 -16.86
N GLN A 567 -7.00 8.12 -16.84
CA GLN A 567 -7.90 7.94 -15.71
C GLN A 567 -7.74 6.54 -15.13
N LEU A 568 -7.88 6.45 -13.82
CA LEU A 568 -8.01 5.17 -13.14
C LEU A 568 -9.26 4.44 -13.60
N ASP A 569 -9.13 3.13 -13.87
CA ASP A 569 -10.22 2.29 -14.34
C ASP A 569 -10.27 0.96 -13.57
N ALA A 570 -11.20 0.90 -12.62
CA ALA A 570 -11.40 -0.30 -11.82
C ALA A 570 -12.10 -1.44 -12.59
N ASN A 571 -12.62 -1.19 -13.80
CA ASN A 571 -13.15 -2.28 -14.65
C ASN A 571 -12.05 -3.29 -15.03
N ALA A 572 -10.77 -2.92 -14.98
CA ALA A 572 -9.67 -3.88 -15.16
C ALA A 572 -9.73 -5.05 -14.17
N ILE A 573 -10.18 -4.80 -12.95
CA ILE A 573 -10.43 -5.85 -11.95
C ILE A 573 -11.63 -6.71 -12.37
N ALA A 574 -12.71 -6.08 -12.81
CA ALA A 574 -13.89 -6.81 -13.28
C ALA A 574 -13.56 -7.72 -14.48
N ASP A 575 -12.71 -7.24 -15.41
CA ASP A 575 -12.23 -8.02 -16.55
C ASP A 575 -11.40 -9.24 -16.10
N TYR A 576 -10.51 -9.05 -15.11
CA TYR A 576 -9.70 -10.13 -14.58
C TYR A 576 -10.53 -11.22 -13.88
N PHE A 577 -11.52 -10.81 -13.08
CA PHE A 577 -12.39 -11.69 -12.33
C PHE A 577 -13.69 -12.06 -13.07
N ALA A 578 -13.83 -11.77 -14.36
CA ALA A 578 -15.06 -12.02 -15.13
C ALA A 578 -15.56 -13.49 -15.04
N PRO A 579 -14.69 -14.53 -15.13
CA PRO A 579 -15.14 -15.92 -14.96
C PRO A 579 -15.70 -16.19 -13.56
N LEU A 580 -15.07 -15.65 -12.52
CA LEU A 580 -15.54 -15.76 -11.14
C LEU A 580 -16.88 -15.03 -10.95
N LYS A 581 -16.99 -13.81 -11.49
CA LYS A 581 -18.25 -13.02 -11.39
C LYS A 581 -19.42 -13.79 -11.99
N THR A 582 -19.24 -14.37 -13.17
CA THR A 582 -20.27 -15.19 -13.82
C THR A 582 -20.67 -16.39 -12.95
N TRP A 583 -19.67 -17.08 -12.38
CA TRP A 583 -19.92 -18.21 -11.49
C TRP A 583 -20.64 -17.79 -10.19
N LEU A 584 -20.20 -16.69 -9.55
CA LEU A 584 -20.83 -16.15 -8.35
C LEU A 584 -22.29 -15.77 -8.58
N ASP A 585 -22.60 -15.14 -9.72
CA ASP A 585 -23.98 -14.76 -10.07
C ASP A 585 -24.87 -15.99 -10.24
N GLU A 586 -24.34 -17.07 -10.78
CA GLU A 586 -25.05 -18.35 -10.88
C GLU A 586 -25.30 -18.95 -9.49
N GLN A 587 -24.30 -18.93 -8.60
CA GLN A 587 -24.45 -19.43 -7.22
C GLN A 587 -25.44 -18.62 -6.39
N ASN A 588 -25.56 -17.33 -6.68
CA ASN A 588 -26.41 -16.40 -5.94
C ASN A 588 -27.84 -16.29 -6.49
N LYS A 589 -28.23 -17.10 -7.50
CA LYS A 589 -29.59 -17.05 -8.05
C LYS A 589 -30.64 -17.19 -6.97
N GLY A 590 -31.59 -16.25 -6.94
CA GLY A 590 -32.66 -16.19 -5.94
C GLY A 590 -32.27 -15.52 -4.62
N SER A 591 -31.04 -15.10 -4.43
CA SER A 591 -30.58 -14.36 -3.27
C SER A 591 -30.57 -12.84 -3.55
N LYS A 592 -30.85 -12.04 -2.52
CA LYS A 592 -30.66 -10.59 -2.58
C LYS A 592 -29.17 -10.25 -2.59
N ALA A 593 -28.75 -9.50 -3.58
CA ALA A 593 -27.36 -9.05 -3.69
C ALA A 593 -27.00 -8.04 -2.58
N GLY A 594 -25.87 -8.26 -1.90
CA GLY A 594 -25.35 -7.40 -0.84
C GLY A 594 -26.08 -7.56 0.49
N TRP A 595 -26.18 -6.48 1.27
CA TRP A 595 -26.74 -6.42 2.63
C TRP A 595 -27.90 -5.45 2.76
#